data_f65f9f01841414ff16d910f774eaf453
#
_entry.id   f65f9f01841414ff16d910f774eaf453
#
_cell.length_a   1.000
_cell.length_b   1.000
_cell.length_c   1.000
_cell.angle_alpha   90.00
_cell.angle_beta   90.00
_cell.angle_gamma   90.00
#
_symmetry.space_group_name_H-M   'P 1'
#
loop_
_entity.id
_entity.type
_entity.pdbx_description
1 polymer ?
#
loop_
_entity_poly.entity_id
_entity_poly.type
_entity_poly.pdbx_seq_one_letter_code
_entity_poly.pdbx_strand_id
1 'polypeptide(L)'
;MLSWRSHKRSTDDDAFHVEDAVVSAVFEMLGMSTRATEHAARETHRAQVASAYDYYLQGVGYLQNYDRQENLDNAIQHALELDRNYALAYAGLGEAFLQKYTVTKQPPALQQGRDSCRMANQLDPQLPAAHACLGSLAVASGNYVETASEFSVVLQHEPTSDAAYKGLANAYERMGELREAESTYKQAISVRPHYWATYNWLGAFYYNQARVHEASEMFRQVVALAPDSIRGYSNLAASRMDEGLYDEALRAAQRSIEIQPSDYAYSNLASAYFFEQRYDDAIRAFEKATTYSPNDPLLWLNLGDGYYWAAGHRKDASPAYEHCVEFASQQLQQNSNDSTKLGVLAVCHAMLGKRDVSFATLNRALRLAPEDPSIMFDAALVHIQFDDRDDTLRLLAKCRVNGFPQAKIRDYPNFQTLHSDPKFQQLLQAQ
;
A
#
# COMPACT_ATOMS: atom_id res chain seq x y z
N MET A 1 -8.26 -42.49 13.05
CA MET A 1 -7.08 -42.67 13.91
C MET A 1 -6.08 -43.53 13.17
N LEU A 2 -5.10 -42.91 12.54
CA LEU A 2 -3.97 -43.62 11.92
C LEU A 2 -2.75 -43.32 12.80
N SER A 3 -2.22 -44.36 13.43
CA SER A 3 -1.06 -44.30 14.31
C SER A 3 0.22 -44.26 13.49
N TRP A 4 0.96 -43.15 13.54
CA TRP A 4 2.33 -43.07 13.07
C TRP A 4 3.26 -43.65 14.15
N ARG A 5 3.73 -44.88 13.94
CA ARG A 5 4.90 -45.44 14.62
C ARG A 5 5.65 -46.31 13.62
N SER A 6 6.70 -45.80 13.04
CA SER A 6 7.91 -46.57 12.73
C SER A 6 9.09 -45.64 12.59
N HIS A 7 9.97 -45.65 13.54
CA HIS A 7 11.32 -45.12 13.43
C HIS A 7 12.12 -45.97 12.46
N LYS A 8 12.47 -45.41 11.32
CA LYS A 8 13.70 -45.76 10.59
C LYS A 8 14.48 -44.49 10.41
N ARG A 9 15.76 -44.47 10.80
CA ARG A 9 16.70 -43.44 10.41
C ARG A 9 16.76 -43.46 8.88
N SER A 10 16.22 -42.42 8.26
CA SER A 10 16.38 -42.18 6.84
C SER A 10 17.80 -41.66 6.61
N THR A 11 18.43 -42.11 5.56
CA THR A 11 19.69 -41.54 5.07
C THR A 11 19.42 -40.14 4.55
N ASP A 12 20.41 -39.26 4.54
CA ASP A 12 20.28 -37.84 4.12
C ASP A 12 19.61 -37.64 2.75
N ASP A 13 19.71 -38.64 1.85
CA ASP A 13 19.03 -38.69 0.55
C ASP A 13 17.48 -38.79 0.65
N ASP A 14 16.95 -39.38 1.74
CA ASP A 14 15.50 -39.65 1.84
C ASP A 14 14.67 -38.35 2.00
N ALA A 15 15.20 -37.28 2.58
CA ALA A 15 14.49 -36.00 2.79
C ALA A 15 14.17 -35.30 1.46
N PHE A 16 15.14 -35.28 0.56
CA PHE A 16 14.95 -34.72 -0.78
C PHE A 16 14.00 -35.57 -1.65
N HIS A 17 14.07 -36.88 -1.51
CA HIS A 17 13.16 -37.79 -2.22
C HIS A 17 11.70 -37.66 -1.72
N VAL A 18 11.48 -37.37 -0.45
CA VAL A 18 10.15 -37.13 0.11
C VAL A 18 9.57 -35.83 -0.42
N GLU A 19 10.38 -34.77 -0.50
CA GLU A 19 9.95 -33.49 -1.05
C GLU A 19 9.56 -33.62 -2.53
N ASP A 20 10.42 -34.25 -3.34
CA ASP A 20 10.14 -34.52 -4.76
C ASP A 20 8.90 -35.38 -4.96
N ALA A 21 8.68 -36.36 -4.11
CA ALA A 21 7.49 -37.22 -4.13
C ALA A 21 6.22 -36.45 -3.78
N VAL A 22 6.27 -35.60 -2.75
CA VAL A 22 5.12 -34.75 -2.36
C VAL A 22 4.80 -33.74 -3.45
N VAL A 23 5.80 -33.06 -3.99
CA VAL A 23 5.61 -32.11 -5.09
C VAL A 23 5.06 -32.80 -6.33
N SER A 24 5.63 -33.94 -6.72
CA SER A 24 5.13 -34.73 -7.85
C SER A 24 3.69 -35.18 -7.66
N ALA A 25 3.34 -35.65 -6.48
CA ALA A 25 1.97 -36.06 -6.14
C ALA A 25 0.98 -34.88 -6.17
N VAL A 26 1.38 -33.68 -5.72
CA VAL A 26 0.57 -32.45 -5.80
C VAL A 26 0.36 -32.03 -7.25
N PHE A 27 1.40 -32.05 -8.09
CA PHE A 27 1.28 -31.75 -9.51
C PHE A 27 0.38 -32.75 -10.25
N GLU A 28 0.51 -34.05 -9.95
CA GLU A 28 -0.35 -35.08 -10.49
C GLU A 28 -1.82 -34.91 -10.07
N MET A 29 -2.05 -34.58 -8.81
CA MET A 29 -3.39 -34.28 -8.27
C MET A 29 -4.02 -33.04 -8.91
N LEU A 30 -3.21 -32.05 -9.30
CA LEU A 30 -3.65 -30.83 -9.97
C LEU A 30 -3.72 -30.97 -11.50
N GLY A 31 -3.38 -32.16 -12.05
CA GLY A 31 -3.36 -32.41 -13.49
C GLY A 31 -2.26 -31.60 -14.26
N MET A 32 -1.22 -31.18 -13.54
CA MET A 32 -0.10 -30.40 -14.07
C MET A 32 1.09 -31.33 -14.37
N SER A 33 1.69 -31.23 -15.57
CA SER A 33 2.92 -31.97 -15.88
C SER A 33 4.13 -31.18 -15.42
N THR A 34 5.00 -31.79 -14.62
CA THR A 34 6.33 -31.23 -14.30
C THR A 34 7.20 -31.25 -15.56
N ARG A 35 7.71 -30.10 -15.98
CA ARG A 35 8.71 -30.03 -17.04
C ARG A 35 10.03 -30.54 -16.49
N ALA A 36 10.73 -31.39 -17.26
CA ALA A 36 12.03 -31.93 -16.89
C ALA A 36 13.09 -30.85 -16.58
N THR A 37 12.89 -29.63 -17.10
CA THR A 37 13.70 -28.43 -16.82
C THR A 37 13.54 -27.90 -15.39
N GLU A 38 12.35 -28.08 -14.76
CA GLU A 38 12.11 -27.64 -13.36
C GLU A 38 12.77 -28.59 -12.34
N HIS A 39 12.84 -29.87 -12.67
CA HIS A 39 13.55 -30.86 -11.84
C HIS A 39 15.07 -30.63 -11.86
N ALA A 40 15.65 -30.35 -13.03
CA ALA A 40 17.07 -30.07 -13.16
C ALA A 40 17.47 -28.74 -12.49
N ALA A 41 16.61 -27.71 -12.54
CA ALA A 41 16.88 -26.43 -11.86
C ALA A 41 16.84 -26.58 -10.33
N ARG A 42 16.00 -27.46 -9.77
CA ARG A 42 15.98 -27.76 -8.34
C ARG A 42 17.21 -28.50 -7.85
N GLU A 43 17.75 -29.40 -8.65
CA GLU A 43 18.98 -30.14 -8.28
C GLU A 43 20.23 -29.24 -8.23
N THR A 44 20.34 -28.23 -9.07
CA THR A 44 21.51 -27.32 -9.13
C THR A 44 21.62 -26.37 -7.93
N HIS A 45 20.50 -26.09 -7.23
CA HIS A 45 20.48 -25.12 -6.11
C HIS A 45 20.39 -25.80 -4.73
N ARG A 46 20.50 -27.14 -4.67
CA ARG A 46 20.41 -27.89 -3.41
C ARG A 46 21.66 -27.70 -2.53
N ALA A 47 21.47 -27.67 -1.22
CA ALA A 47 22.55 -27.78 -0.26
C ALA A 47 23.33 -29.07 -0.48
N GLN A 48 24.67 -29.01 -0.40
CA GLN A 48 25.50 -30.21 -0.46
C GLN A 48 25.34 -31.10 0.77
N VAL A 49 24.83 -30.54 1.86
CA VAL A 49 24.58 -31.21 3.13
C VAL A 49 23.10 -31.10 3.46
N ALA A 50 22.36 -32.21 3.54
CA ALA A 50 20.92 -32.25 3.79
C ALA A 50 20.50 -31.52 5.07
N SER A 51 21.30 -31.62 6.16
CA SER A 51 21.05 -30.90 7.39
C SER A 51 21.14 -29.38 7.27
N ALA A 52 21.92 -28.86 6.32
CA ALA A 52 21.94 -27.42 6.02
C ALA A 52 20.62 -26.94 5.41
N TYR A 53 19.98 -27.75 4.59
CA TYR A 53 18.66 -27.48 4.05
C TYR A 53 17.58 -27.42 5.14
N ASP A 54 17.60 -28.34 6.10
CA ASP A 54 16.65 -28.35 7.22
C ASP A 54 16.74 -27.06 8.07
N TYR A 55 17.95 -26.60 8.37
CA TYR A 55 18.15 -25.33 9.07
C TYR A 55 17.72 -24.12 8.23
N TYR A 56 17.97 -24.14 6.93
CA TYR A 56 17.47 -23.11 6.02
C TYR A 56 15.93 -23.04 6.03
N LEU A 57 15.23 -24.17 5.93
CA LEU A 57 13.77 -24.22 6.02
C LEU A 57 13.23 -23.72 7.37
N GLN A 58 13.92 -24.01 8.46
CA GLN A 58 13.61 -23.43 9.76
C GLN A 58 13.71 -21.90 9.72
N GLY A 59 14.79 -21.36 9.16
CA GLY A 59 14.98 -19.91 8.96
C GLY A 59 13.87 -19.29 8.14
N VAL A 60 13.50 -19.89 7.00
CA VAL A 60 12.38 -19.44 6.18
C VAL A 60 11.07 -19.46 6.95
N GLY A 61 10.83 -20.48 7.77
CA GLY A 61 9.66 -20.56 8.64
C GLY A 61 9.58 -19.40 9.64
N TYR A 62 10.70 -19.04 10.27
CA TYR A 62 10.77 -17.87 11.15
C TYR A 62 10.56 -16.55 10.41
N LEU A 63 11.09 -16.41 9.20
CA LEU A 63 10.89 -15.24 8.34
C LEU A 63 9.40 -15.01 8.02
N GLN A 64 8.69 -16.08 7.69
CA GLN A 64 7.27 -16.01 7.33
C GLN A 64 6.35 -15.72 8.50
N ASN A 65 6.70 -16.20 9.70
CA ASN A 65 5.88 -16.06 10.91
C ASN A 65 6.20 -14.82 11.73
N TYR A 66 7.10 -13.93 11.28
CA TYR A 66 7.55 -12.75 12.04
C TYR A 66 8.02 -13.09 13.46
N ASP A 67 8.64 -14.25 13.63
CA ASP A 67 9.17 -14.71 14.90
C ASP A 67 10.43 -13.92 15.30
N ARG A 68 10.99 -14.21 16.46
CA ARG A 68 12.16 -13.47 16.97
C ARG A 68 13.30 -13.47 15.96
N GLN A 69 13.80 -12.27 15.64
CA GLN A 69 14.90 -12.07 14.70
C GLN A 69 16.12 -12.95 15.00
N GLU A 70 16.42 -13.18 16.29
CA GLU A 70 17.53 -14.04 16.73
C GLU A 70 17.36 -15.49 16.27
N ASN A 71 16.13 -16.02 16.26
CA ASN A 71 15.87 -17.39 15.81
C ASN A 71 16.10 -17.55 14.32
N LEU A 72 15.72 -16.54 13.55
CA LEU A 72 15.94 -16.47 12.11
C LEU A 72 17.44 -16.43 11.78
N ASP A 73 18.16 -15.48 12.38
CA ASP A 73 19.62 -15.30 12.16
C ASP A 73 20.39 -16.58 12.51
N ASN A 74 20.07 -17.20 13.65
CA ASN A 74 20.73 -18.43 14.12
C ASN A 74 20.46 -19.62 13.18
N ALA A 75 19.21 -19.82 12.75
CA ALA A 75 18.88 -20.95 11.87
C ALA A 75 19.63 -20.87 10.54
N ILE A 76 19.67 -19.69 9.90
CA ILE A 76 20.37 -19.52 8.64
C ILE A 76 21.91 -19.58 8.81
N GLN A 77 22.43 -19.06 9.92
CA GLN A 77 23.86 -19.19 10.23
C GLN A 77 24.28 -20.64 10.42
N HIS A 78 23.47 -21.46 11.10
CA HIS A 78 23.74 -22.89 11.22
C HIS A 78 23.71 -23.62 9.87
N ALA A 79 22.82 -23.24 8.96
CA ALA A 79 22.82 -23.79 7.61
C ALA A 79 24.17 -23.48 6.90
N LEU A 80 24.69 -22.25 7.05
CA LEU A 80 25.97 -21.82 6.45
C LEU A 80 27.20 -22.38 7.14
N GLU A 81 27.13 -22.73 8.44
CA GLU A 81 28.18 -23.47 9.14
C GLU A 81 28.35 -24.90 8.59
N LEU A 82 27.24 -25.51 8.20
CA LEU A 82 27.20 -26.86 7.62
C LEU A 82 27.59 -26.88 6.15
N ASP A 83 27.12 -25.87 5.39
CA ASP A 83 27.42 -25.73 3.96
C ASP A 83 27.71 -24.26 3.61
N ARG A 84 29.00 -23.93 3.54
CA ARG A 84 29.48 -22.56 3.23
C ARG A 84 29.25 -22.13 1.78
N ASN A 85 28.89 -23.06 0.90
CA ASN A 85 28.61 -22.76 -0.51
C ASN A 85 27.10 -22.79 -0.80
N TYR A 86 26.26 -22.79 0.23
CA TYR A 86 24.82 -22.82 0.06
C TYR A 86 24.25 -21.45 -0.32
N ALA A 87 24.19 -21.15 -1.63
CA ALA A 87 23.77 -19.87 -2.17
C ALA A 87 22.39 -19.42 -1.67
N LEU A 88 21.43 -20.36 -1.59
CA LEU A 88 20.07 -20.06 -1.15
C LEU A 88 20.03 -19.61 0.33
N ALA A 89 20.88 -20.16 1.20
CA ALA A 89 20.99 -19.72 2.59
C ALA A 89 21.55 -18.29 2.70
N TYR A 90 22.50 -17.92 1.84
CA TYR A 90 22.96 -16.53 1.77
C TYR A 90 21.88 -15.56 1.29
N ALA A 91 21.02 -15.94 0.33
CA ALA A 91 19.89 -15.15 -0.08
C ALA A 91 18.90 -14.95 1.09
N GLY A 92 18.56 -16.03 1.81
CA GLY A 92 17.72 -15.98 3.01
C GLY A 92 18.30 -15.11 4.14
N LEU A 93 19.63 -15.16 4.35
CA LEU A 93 20.30 -14.28 5.31
C LEU A 93 20.20 -12.80 4.89
N GLY A 94 20.29 -12.53 3.60
CA GLY A 94 20.09 -11.18 3.05
C GLY A 94 18.68 -10.65 3.32
N GLU A 95 17.65 -11.47 3.13
CA GLU A 95 16.25 -11.12 3.45
C GLU A 95 16.04 -10.89 4.95
N ALA A 96 16.68 -11.70 5.81
CA ALA A 96 16.66 -11.52 7.25
C ALA A 96 17.21 -10.15 7.67
N PHE A 97 18.34 -9.75 7.09
CA PHE A 97 18.92 -8.43 7.33
C PHE A 97 18.05 -7.29 6.78
N LEU A 98 17.38 -7.49 5.65
CA LEU A 98 16.41 -6.52 5.11
C LEU A 98 15.23 -6.33 6.08
N GLN A 99 14.71 -7.43 6.63
CA GLN A 99 13.65 -7.36 7.65
C GLN A 99 14.13 -6.61 8.89
N LYS A 100 15.33 -6.92 9.38
CA LYS A 100 15.97 -6.20 10.49
C LYS A 100 16.10 -4.70 10.21
N TYR A 101 16.55 -4.33 9.01
CA TYR A 101 16.59 -2.93 8.58
C TYR A 101 15.21 -2.28 8.57
N THR A 102 14.19 -3.00 8.11
CA THR A 102 12.82 -2.48 8.03
C THR A 102 12.29 -2.08 9.41
N VAL A 103 12.61 -2.88 10.44
CA VAL A 103 12.20 -2.65 11.83
C VAL A 103 13.09 -1.59 12.51
N THR A 104 14.42 -1.73 12.39
CA THR A 104 15.37 -0.93 13.18
C THR A 104 15.83 0.36 12.50
N LYS A 105 15.68 0.44 11.17
CA LYS A 105 16.23 1.50 10.30
C LYS A 105 17.75 1.70 10.44
N GLN A 106 18.47 0.70 10.92
CA GLN A 106 19.92 0.77 11.11
C GLN A 106 20.67 0.46 9.81
N PRO A 107 21.47 1.40 9.26
CA PRO A 107 22.18 1.22 7.98
C PRO A 107 23.09 -0.01 7.90
N PRO A 108 23.78 -0.45 8.99
CA PRO A 108 24.60 -1.66 8.94
C PRO A 108 23.86 -2.93 8.53
N ALA A 109 22.56 -3.07 8.93
CA ALA A 109 21.77 -4.21 8.53
C ALA A 109 21.53 -4.26 7.01
N LEU A 110 21.30 -3.11 6.39
CA LEU A 110 21.15 -3.03 4.93
C LEU A 110 22.42 -3.45 4.19
N GLN A 111 23.59 -3.04 4.70
CA GLN A 111 24.89 -3.44 4.12
C GLN A 111 25.14 -4.94 4.28
N GLN A 112 24.91 -5.50 5.47
CA GLN A 112 25.05 -6.94 5.73
C GLN A 112 24.13 -7.76 4.82
N GLY A 113 22.87 -7.30 4.61
CA GLY A 113 21.96 -7.91 3.66
C GLY A 113 22.52 -7.92 2.24
N ARG A 114 23.03 -6.78 1.78
CA ARG A 114 23.63 -6.65 0.44
C ARG A 114 24.84 -7.57 0.24
N ASP A 115 25.69 -7.68 1.24
CA ASP A 115 26.89 -8.54 1.17
C ASP A 115 26.46 -10.02 1.11
N SER A 116 25.46 -10.42 1.87
CA SER A 116 24.89 -11.78 1.84
C SER A 116 24.28 -12.11 0.48
N CYS A 117 23.41 -11.23 -0.09
CA CYS A 117 22.80 -11.48 -1.40
C CYS A 117 23.85 -11.48 -2.53
N ARG A 118 24.90 -10.65 -2.44
CA ARG A 118 26.02 -10.71 -3.39
C ARG A 118 26.77 -12.02 -3.31
N MET A 119 26.99 -12.55 -2.10
CA MET A 119 27.60 -13.87 -1.93
C MET A 119 26.74 -14.96 -2.57
N ALA A 120 25.41 -14.91 -2.37
CA ALA A 120 24.49 -15.82 -3.04
C ALA A 120 24.63 -15.76 -4.56
N ASN A 121 24.66 -14.55 -5.14
CA ASN A 121 24.79 -14.34 -6.58
C ASN A 121 26.19 -14.74 -7.12
N GLN A 122 27.24 -14.63 -6.31
CA GLN A 122 28.59 -15.12 -6.70
C GLN A 122 28.67 -16.64 -6.72
N LEU A 123 27.99 -17.31 -5.77
CA LEU A 123 27.95 -18.77 -5.70
C LEU A 123 27.07 -19.35 -6.80
N ASP A 124 25.96 -18.69 -7.11
CA ASP A 124 25.02 -19.08 -8.15
C ASP A 124 24.43 -17.85 -8.86
N PRO A 125 25.04 -17.43 -10.00
CA PRO A 125 24.58 -16.27 -10.76
C PRO A 125 23.21 -16.43 -11.45
N GLN A 126 22.65 -17.63 -11.46
CA GLN A 126 21.34 -17.90 -12.03
C GLN A 126 20.24 -18.12 -10.97
N LEU A 127 20.59 -18.02 -9.69
CA LEU A 127 19.66 -18.24 -8.59
C LEU A 127 18.63 -17.08 -8.49
N PRO A 128 17.35 -17.30 -8.79
CA PRO A 128 16.33 -16.24 -8.74
C PRO A 128 16.23 -15.58 -7.35
N ALA A 129 16.37 -16.37 -6.28
CA ALA A 129 16.34 -15.87 -4.91
C ALA A 129 17.46 -14.85 -4.62
N ALA A 130 18.67 -15.02 -5.20
CA ALA A 130 19.75 -14.04 -5.05
C ALA A 130 19.40 -12.70 -5.71
N HIS A 131 18.84 -12.75 -6.91
CA HIS A 131 18.39 -11.55 -7.64
C HIS A 131 17.19 -10.90 -6.95
N ALA A 132 16.21 -11.68 -6.46
CA ALA A 132 15.08 -11.16 -5.69
C ALA A 132 15.54 -10.43 -4.42
N CYS A 133 16.50 -11.01 -3.72
CA CYS A 133 17.14 -10.40 -2.54
C CYS A 133 17.82 -9.08 -2.88
N LEU A 134 18.66 -9.04 -3.92
CA LEU A 134 19.33 -7.82 -4.38
C LEU A 134 18.32 -6.75 -4.81
N GLY A 135 17.28 -7.12 -5.56
CA GLY A 135 16.20 -6.24 -5.97
C GLY A 135 15.46 -5.63 -4.78
N SER A 136 15.13 -6.44 -3.76
CA SER A 136 14.46 -5.97 -2.55
C SER A 136 15.32 -5.01 -1.73
N LEU A 137 16.62 -5.25 -1.63
CA LEU A 137 17.58 -4.35 -0.98
C LEU A 137 17.79 -3.06 -1.79
N ALA A 138 17.74 -3.13 -3.12
CA ALA A 138 17.77 -1.96 -3.99
C ALA A 138 16.55 -1.08 -3.80
N VAL A 139 15.34 -1.66 -3.64
CA VAL A 139 14.12 -0.93 -3.23
C VAL A 139 14.35 -0.20 -1.91
N ALA A 140 14.86 -0.89 -0.89
CA ALA A 140 15.07 -0.32 0.43
C ALA A 140 16.11 0.82 0.44
N SER A 141 17.03 0.83 -0.51
CA SER A 141 18.04 1.89 -0.71
C SER A 141 17.64 2.95 -1.75
N GLY A 142 16.46 2.83 -2.37
CA GLY A 142 15.97 3.77 -3.38
C GLY A 142 16.69 3.66 -4.74
N ASN A 143 17.43 2.58 -4.99
CA ASN A 143 18.09 2.33 -6.27
C ASN A 143 17.14 1.59 -7.23
N TYR A 144 16.22 2.33 -7.85
CA TYR A 144 15.18 1.75 -8.68
C TYR A 144 15.68 1.17 -10.01
N VAL A 145 16.82 1.65 -10.52
CA VAL A 145 17.45 1.09 -11.72
C VAL A 145 17.98 -0.32 -11.44
N GLU A 146 18.72 -0.50 -10.33
CA GLU A 146 19.16 -1.83 -9.87
C GLU A 146 17.95 -2.73 -9.58
N THR A 147 16.90 -2.19 -8.92
CA THR A 147 15.66 -2.91 -8.66
C THR A 147 15.05 -3.50 -9.95
N ALA A 148 14.91 -2.68 -10.99
CA ALA A 148 14.33 -3.11 -12.26
C ALA A 148 15.21 -4.17 -12.95
N SER A 149 16.52 -4.00 -12.92
CA SER A 149 17.47 -4.97 -13.47
C SER A 149 17.34 -6.33 -12.79
N GLU A 150 17.39 -6.36 -11.46
CA GLU A 150 17.38 -7.59 -10.67
C GLU A 150 16.04 -8.35 -10.80
N PHE A 151 14.90 -7.66 -10.67
CA PHE A 151 13.61 -8.33 -10.83
C PHE A 151 13.33 -8.76 -12.28
N SER A 152 13.93 -8.11 -13.29
CA SER A 152 13.85 -8.59 -14.68
C SER A 152 14.55 -9.93 -14.84
N VAL A 153 15.70 -10.15 -14.17
CA VAL A 153 16.38 -11.45 -14.15
C VAL A 153 15.51 -12.50 -13.46
N VAL A 154 14.89 -12.16 -12.32
CA VAL A 154 13.95 -13.10 -11.66
C VAL A 154 12.85 -13.54 -12.63
N LEU A 155 12.23 -12.62 -13.38
CA LEU A 155 11.14 -12.95 -14.30
C LEU A 155 11.58 -13.78 -15.52
N GLN A 156 12.86 -13.76 -15.89
CA GLN A 156 13.40 -14.65 -16.94
C GLN A 156 13.43 -16.12 -16.48
N HIS A 157 13.68 -16.37 -15.20
CA HIS A 157 13.77 -17.70 -14.61
C HIS A 157 12.45 -18.15 -13.98
N GLU A 158 11.72 -17.22 -13.36
CA GLU A 158 10.44 -17.43 -12.70
C GLU A 158 9.35 -16.50 -13.27
N PRO A 159 8.80 -16.80 -14.46
CA PRO A 159 7.83 -15.94 -15.15
C PRO A 159 6.51 -15.73 -14.40
N THR A 160 6.27 -16.45 -13.30
CA THR A 160 5.06 -16.33 -12.47
C THR A 160 5.32 -15.65 -11.12
N SER A 161 6.51 -15.09 -10.91
CA SER A 161 6.90 -14.47 -9.64
C SER A 161 6.14 -13.17 -9.36
N ASP A 162 5.19 -13.20 -8.44
CA ASP A 162 4.39 -12.03 -8.03
C ASP A 162 5.26 -10.91 -7.45
N ALA A 163 6.23 -11.29 -6.62
CA ALA A 163 7.14 -10.35 -5.99
C ALA A 163 7.96 -9.60 -7.03
N ALA A 164 8.43 -10.31 -8.06
CA ALA A 164 9.22 -9.71 -9.13
C ALA A 164 8.38 -8.76 -10.00
N TYR A 165 7.17 -9.14 -10.41
CA TYR A 165 6.28 -8.22 -11.13
C TYR A 165 5.97 -6.96 -10.32
N LYS A 166 5.61 -7.12 -9.04
CA LYS A 166 5.33 -5.99 -8.16
C LYS A 166 6.55 -5.09 -7.98
N GLY A 167 7.72 -5.68 -7.73
CA GLY A 167 8.98 -4.96 -7.55
C GLY A 167 9.41 -4.20 -8.80
N LEU A 168 9.34 -4.84 -9.96
CA LEU A 168 9.69 -4.26 -11.25
C LEU A 168 8.74 -3.09 -11.61
N ALA A 169 7.43 -3.31 -11.50
CA ALA A 169 6.46 -2.26 -11.81
C ALA A 169 6.60 -1.06 -10.87
N ASN A 170 6.79 -1.31 -9.56
CA ASN A 170 7.05 -0.23 -8.60
C ASN A 170 8.36 0.54 -8.91
N ALA A 171 9.41 -0.16 -9.34
CA ALA A 171 10.64 0.50 -9.76
C ALA A 171 10.39 1.45 -10.93
N TYR A 172 9.66 1.01 -11.96
CA TYR A 172 9.28 1.85 -13.09
C TYR A 172 8.41 3.06 -12.66
N GLU A 173 7.45 2.87 -11.75
CA GLU A 173 6.68 4.00 -11.18
C GLU A 173 7.60 5.03 -10.53
N ARG A 174 8.56 4.58 -9.73
CA ARG A 174 9.50 5.46 -9.01
C ARG A 174 10.51 6.16 -9.93
N MET A 175 10.79 5.58 -11.08
CA MET A 175 11.61 6.21 -12.14
C MET A 175 10.79 7.16 -13.04
N GLY A 176 9.44 7.18 -12.90
CA GLY A 176 8.54 7.96 -13.75
C GLY A 176 8.28 7.29 -15.11
N GLU A 177 8.69 6.04 -15.29
CA GLU A 177 8.47 5.23 -16.49
C GLU A 177 7.07 4.58 -16.43
N LEU A 178 6.04 5.43 -16.49
CA LEU A 178 4.67 5.03 -16.19
C LEU A 178 4.07 4.04 -17.20
N ARG A 179 4.54 4.05 -18.45
CA ARG A 179 4.09 3.10 -19.49
C ARG A 179 4.61 1.70 -19.22
N GLU A 180 5.87 1.60 -18.83
CA GLU A 180 6.56 0.37 -18.46
C GLU A 180 5.94 -0.22 -17.18
N ALA A 181 5.62 0.62 -16.20
CA ALA A 181 4.93 0.21 -14.99
C ALA A 181 3.55 -0.40 -15.31
N GLU A 182 2.73 0.30 -16.08
CA GLU A 182 1.40 -0.18 -16.50
C GLU A 182 1.49 -1.49 -17.29
N SER A 183 2.43 -1.58 -18.23
CA SER A 183 2.67 -2.79 -19.01
C SER A 183 3.04 -3.97 -18.12
N THR A 184 3.92 -3.76 -17.14
CA THR A 184 4.37 -4.79 -16.20
C THR A 184 3.21 -5.28 -15.31
N TYR A 185 2.37 -4.39 -14.79
CA TYR A 185 1.18 -4.80 -14.04
C TYR A 185 0.19 -5.58 -14.90
N LYS A 186 -0.02 -5.19 -16.15
CA LYS A 186 -0.88 -5.94 -17.10
C LYS A 186 -0.32 -7.32 -17.43
N GLN A 187 1.00 -7.44 -17.56
CA GLN A 187 1.65 -8.75 -17.72
C GLN A 187 1.42 -9.64 -16.50
N ALA A 188 1.55 -9.13 -15.28
CA ALA A 188 1.25 -9.88 -14.07
C ALA A 188 -0.19 -10.42 -14.07
N ILE A 189 -1.17 -9.62 -14.50
CA ILE A 189 -2.56 -10.07 -14.66
C ILE A 189 -2.67 -11.17 -15.74
N SER A 190 -1.99 -11.02 -16.89
CA SER A 190 -2.06 -12.01 -17.98
C SER A 190 -1.50 -13.37 -17.58
N VAL A 191 -0.48 -13.37 -16.73
CA VAL A 191 0.14 -14.60 -16.21
C VAL A 191 -0.72 -15.25 -15.11
N ARG A 192 -1.38 -14.44 -14.26
CA ARG A 192 -2.23 -14.92 -13.16
C ARG A 192 -3.59 -14.23 -13.13
N PRO A 193 -4.49 -14.50 -14.10
CA PRO A 193 -5.75 -13.77 -14.28
C PRO A 193 -6.76 -13.97 -13.14
N HIS A 194 -6.58 -14.97 -12.28
CA HIS A 194 -7.45 -15.23 -11.13
C HIS A 194 -6.82 -14.82 -9.78
N TYR A 195 -5.69 -14.14 -9.81
CA TYR A 195 -5.03 -13.66 -8.59
C TYR A 195 -5.39 -12.20 -8.32
N TRP A 196 -6.25 -11.98 -7.34
CA TRP A 196 -6.81 -10.66 -7.00
C TRP A 196 -5.75 -9.56 -6.73
N ALA A 197 -4.58 -9.94 -6.22
CA ALA A 197 -3.56 -8.96 -5.83
C ALA A 197 -2.98 -8.20 -7.05
N THR A 198 -2.87 -8.84 -8.22
CA THR A 198 -2.39 -8.18 -9.46
C THR A 198 -3.33 -7.07 -9.91
N TYR A 199 -4.64 -7.28 -9.79
CA TYR A 199 -5.65 -6.25 -10.06
C TYR A 199 -5.58 -5.13 -9.03
N ASN A 200 -5.34 -5.47 -7.75
CA ASN A 200 -5.20 -4.45 -6.70
C ASN A 200 -3.96 -3.56 -6.93
N TRP A 201 -2.85 -4.11 -7.41
CA TRP A 201 -1.67 -3.31 -7.73
C TRP A 201 -1.93 -2.37 -8.91
N LEU A 202 -2.50 -2.87 -10.00
CA LEU A 202 -2.85 -2.03 -11.16
C LEU A 202 -3.91 -0.98 -10.80
N GLY A 203 -4.89 -1.34 -9.96
CA GLY A 203 -5.89 -0.40 -9.45
C GLY A 203 -5.26 0.73 -8.63
N ALA A 204 -4.33 0.40 -7.72
CA ALA A 204 -3.60 1.39 -6.94
C ALA A 204 -2.72 2.29 -7.83
N PHE A 205 -2.06 1.70 -8.84
CA PHE A 205 -1.30 2.46 -9.84
C PHE A 205 -2.20 3.47 -10.56
N TYR A 206 -3.34 3.05 -11.09
CA TYR A 206 -4.28 3.96 -11.77
C TYR A 206 -4.81 5.05 -10.84
N TYR A 207 -5.13 4.69 -9.58
CA TYR A 207 -5.60 5.64 -8.59
C TYR A 207 -4.57 6.73 -8.31
N ASN A 208 -3.29 6.34 -8.16
CA ASN A 208 -2.17 7.29 -7.97
C ASN A 208 -1.92 8.19 -9.19
N GLN A 209 -2.32 7.75 -10.39
CA GLN A 209 -2.25 8.53 -11.61
C GLN A 209 -3.54 9.35 -11.89
N ALA A 210 -4.44 9.47 -10.90
CA ALA A 210 -5.76 10.10 -11.01
C ALA A 210 -6.66 9.49 -12.11
N ARG A 211 -6.37 8.28 -12.57
CA ARG A 211 -7.18 7.50 -13.50
C ARG A 211 -8.23 6.71 -12.72
N VAL A 212 -9.14 7.45 -12.07
CA VAL A 212 -10.03 6.93 -11.04
C VAL A 212 -10.99 5.87 -11.59
N HIS A 213 -11.47 6.05 -12.82
CA HIS A 213 -12.38 5.09 -13.47
C HIS A 213 -11.70 3.74 -13.69
N GLU A 214 -10.49 3.75 -14.26
CA GLU A 214 -9.72 2.51 -14.46
C GLU A 214 -9.36 1.85 -13.12
N ALA A 215 -9.04 2.65 -12.11
CA ALA A 215 -8.79 2.14 -10.76
C ALA A 215 -10.00 1.41 -10.20
N SER A 216 -11.19 1.98 -10.29
CA SER A 216 -12.42 1.39 -9.76
C SER A 216 -12.79 0.10 -10.49
N GLU A 217 -12.54 0.01 -11.81
CA GLU A 217 -12.73 -1.23 -12.56
C GLU A 217 -11.79 -2.35 -12.09
N MET A 218 -10.53 -2.01 -11.78
CA MET A 218 -9.60 -2.99 -11.21
C MET A 218 -10.01 -3.42 -9.80
N PHE A 219 -10.44 -2.49 -8.94
CA PHE A 219 -10.91 -2.84 -7.60
C PHE A 219 -12.23 -3.64 -7.63
N ARG A 220 -13.07 -3.46 -8.65
CA ARG A 220 -14.23 -4.33 -8.88
C ARG A 220 -13.80 -5.77 -9.18
N GLN A 221 -12.73 -5.97 -9.97
CA GLN A 221 -12.16 -7.30 -10.18
C GLN A 221 -11.60 -7.89 -8.88
N VAL A 222 -10.96 -7.06 -8.03
CA VAL A 222 -10.47 -7.53 -6.71
C VAL A 222 -11.60 -8.13 -5.90
N VAL A 223 -12.73 -7.43 -5.72
CA VAL A 223 -13.84 -7.93 -4.90
C VAL A 223 -14.60 -9.08 -5.56
N ALA A 224 -14.56 -9.20 -6.89
CA ALA A 224 -15.11 -10.35 -7.59
C ALA A 224 -14.28 -11.63 -7.37
N LEU A 225 -12.94 -11.51 -7.33
CA LEU A 225 -12.02 -12.63 -7.12
C LEU A 225 -11.81 -12.97 -5.64
N ALA A 226 -11.93 -11.98 -4.76
CA ALA A 226 -11.78 -12.11 -3.30
C ALA A 226 -12.94 -11.39 -2.58
N PRO A 227 -14.13 -12.05 -2.46
CA PRO A 227 -15.34 -11.43 -1.87
C PRO A 227 -15.26 -11.12 -0.37
N ASP A 228 -14.18 -11.53 0.29
CA ASP A 228 -13.83 -11.26 1.68
C ASP A 228 -12.68 -10.24 1.83
N SER A 229 -12.25 -9.61 0.73
CA SER A 229 -11.16 -8.64 0.75
C SER A 229 -11.62 -7.29 1.29
N ILE A 230 -11.32 -7.02 2.55
CA ILE A 230 -11.56 -5.71 3.20
C ILE A 230 -10.90 -4.59 2.39
N ARG A 231 -9.64 -4.76 2.01
CA ARG A 231 -8.89 -3.78 1.21
C ARG A 231 -9.53 -3.55 -0.16
N GLY A 232 -10.00 -4.63 -0.81
CA GLY A 232 -10.69 -4.53 -2.10
C GLY A 232 -11.93 -3.65 -2.02
N TYR A 233 -12.78 -3.87 -1.03
CA TYR A 233 -13.99 -3.06 -0.83
C TYR A 233 -13.69 -1.64 -0.38
N SER A 234 -12.68 -1.42 0.47
CA SER A 234 -12.28 -0.07 0.89
C SER A 234 -11.73 0.75 -0.29
N ASN A 235 -10.90 0.15 -1.14
CA ASN A 235 -10.37 0.81 -2.34
C ASN A 235 -11.49 1.09 -3.37
N LEU A 236 -12.43 0.14 -3.54
CA LEU A 236 -13.59 0.33 -4.41
C LEU A 236 -14.47 1.46 -3.89
N ALA A 237 -14.74 1.54 -2.59
CA ALA A 237 -15.51 2.62 -2.00
C ALA A 237 -14.86 3.99 -2.24
N ALA A 238 -13.55 4.10 -1.99
CA ALA A 238 -12.81 5.34 -2.21
C ALA A 238 -12.83 5.77 -3.68
N SER A 239 -12.56 4.85 -4.62
CA SER A 239 -12.55 5.18 -6.05
C SER A 239 -13.94 5.52 -6.58
N ARG A 240 -15.01 4.82 -6.16
CA ARG A 240 -16.40 5.16 -6.53
C ARG A 240 -16.84 6.52 -5.97
N MET A 241 -16.39 6.86 -4.76
CA MET A 241 -16.62 8.18 -4.19
C MET A 241 -15.94 9.27 -5.02
N ASP A 242 -14.71 9.04 -5.49
CA ASP A 242 -13.97 9.98 -6.34
C ASP A 242 -14.58 10.14 -7.75
N GLU A 243 -15.31 9.12 -8.23
CA GLU A 243 -16.16 9.22 -9.43
C GLU A 243 -17.49 9.95 -9.19
N GLY A 244 -17.88 10.21 -7.94
CA GLY A 244 -19.18 10.76 -7.56
C GLY A 244 -20.30 9.71 -7.56
N LEU A 245 -19.95 8.42 -7.55
CA LEU A 245 -20.90 7.30 -7.49
C LEU A 245 -21.16 6.89 -6.05
N TYR A 246 -21.75 7.81 -5.28
CA TYR A 246 -21.85 7.70 -3.81
C TYR A 246 -22.65 6.47 -3.35
N ASP A 247 -23.75 6.13 -4.02
CA ASP A 247 -24.51 4.92 -3.73
C ASP A 247 -23.66 3.62 -3.85
N GLU A 248 -22.76 3.56 -4.85
CA GLU A 248 -21.86 2.41 -5.00
C GLU A 248 -20.77 2.42 -3.93
N ALA A 249 -20.25 3.60 -3.59
CA ALA A 249 -19.29 3.78 -2.51
C ALA A 249 -19.89 3.33 -1.16
N LEU A 250 -21.14 3.70 -0.86
CA LEU A 250 -21.87 3.27 0.34
C LEU A 250 -21.97 1.74 0.43
N ARG A 251 -22.39 1.08 -0.65
CA ARG A 251 -22.50 -0.39 -0.69
C ARG A 251 -21.16 -1.06 -0.46
N ALA A 252 -20.09 -0.56 -1.09
CA ALA A 252 -18.74 -1.11 -0.93
C ALA A 252 -18.22 -0.89 0.49
N ALA A 253 -18.36 0.31 1.06
CA ALA A 253 -17.95 0.61 2.43
C ALA A 253 -18.71 -0.24 3.45
N GLN A 254 -20.01 -0.40 3.26
CA GLN A 254 -20.86 -1.23 4.13
C GLN A 254 -20.41 -2.69 4.09
N ARG A 255 -20.09 -3.22 2.90
CA ARG A 255 -19.55 -4.58 2.77
C ARG A 255 -18.20 -4.73 3.44
N SER A 256 -17.31 -3.73 3.38
CA SER A 256 -16.03 -3.72 4.11
C SER A 256 -16.26 -3.81 5.63
N ILE A 257 -17.23 -3.07 6.18
CA ILE A 257 -17.60 -3.10 7.61
C ILE A 257 -18.16 -4.46 8.03
N GLU A 258 -19.00 -5.08 7.19
CA GLU A 258 -19.55 -6.42 7.47
C GLU A 258 -18.48 -7.49 7.57
N ILE A 259 -17.40 -7.38 6.77
CA ILE A 259 -16.27 -8.30 6.82
C ILE A 259 -15.43 -8.03 8.08
N GLN A 260 -15.00 -6.79 8.25
CA GLN A 260 -14.26 -6.35 9.43
C GLN A 260 -14.43 -4.85 9.65
N PRO A 261 -15.05 -4.43 10.75
CA PRO A 261 -15.14 -3.03 11.13
C PRO A 261 -13.75 -2.40 11.34
N SER A 262 -13.52 -1.23 10.77
CA SER A 262 -12.28 -0.46 10.91
C SER A 262 -12.54 1.04 10.74
N ASP A 263 -11.59 1.87 11.18
CA ASP A 263 -11.58 3.31 10.95
C ASP A 263 -11.75 3.65 9.46
N TYR A 264 -10.99 2.97 8.61
CA TYR A 264 -10.99 3.15 7.16
C TYR A 264 -12.37 2.86 6.54
N ALA A 265 -13.00 1.75 6.94
CA ALA A 265 -14.30 1.36 6.41
C ALA A 265 -15.41 2.33 6.85
N TYR A 266 -15.40 2.73 8.14
CA TYR A 266 -16.33 3.73 8.65
C TYR A 266 -16.08 5.14 8.08
N SER A 267 -14.82 5.54 7.86
CA SER A 267 -14.49 6.81 7.23
C SER A 267 -15.00 6.88 5.78
N ASN A 268 -14.83 5.81 4.99
CA ASN A 268 -15.38 5.75 3.64
C ASN A 268 -16.91 5.82 3.63
N LEU A 269 -17.57 5.08 4.54
CA LEU A 269 -19.03 5.14 4.69
C LEU A 269 -19.50 6.55 5.05
N ALA A 270 -18.85 7.18 6.02
CA ALA A 270 -19.17 8.51 6.48
C ALA A 270 -18.97 9.58 5.40
N SER A 271 -17.85 9.50 4.67
CA SER A 271 -17.57 10.42 3.57
C SER A 271 -18.60 10.31 2.45
N ALA A 272 -19.03 9.08 2.10
CA ALA A 272 -20.06 8.90 1.10
C ALA A 272 -21.41 9.48 1.55
N TYR A 273 -21.81 9.29 2.81
CA TYR A 273 -22.99 9.97 3.38
C TYR A 273 -22.85 11.50 3.37
N PHE A 274 -21.66 12.02 3.68
CA PHE A 274 -21.38 13.45 3.68
C PHE A 274 -21.59 14.06 2.29
N PHE A 275 -21.08 13.43 1.24
CA PHE A 275 -21.28 13.91 -0.14
C PHE A 275 -22.73 13.73 -0.63
N GLU A 276 -23.49 12.78 -0.08
CA GLU A 276 -24.94 12.70 -0.29
C GLU A 276 -25.73 13.70 0.56
N GLN A 277 -25.05 14.56 1.32
CA GLN A 277 -25.67 15.53 2.24
C GLN A 277 -26.51 14.88 3.37
N ARG A 278 -26.27 13.60 3.65
CA ARG A 278 -26.85 12.84 4.76
C ARG A 278 -26.01 13.00 6.01
N TYR A 279 -25.92 14.24 6.49
CA TYR A 279 -24.94 14.62 7.52
C TYR A 279 -25.14 13.89 8.86
N ASP A 280 -26.35 13.60 9.28
CA ASP A 280 -26.60 12.84 10.50
C ASP A 280 -26.08 11.40 10.42
N ASP A 281 -26.20 10.77 9.23
CA ASP A 281 -25.62 9.45 8.96
C ASP A 281 -24.09 9.53 8.94
N ALA A 282 -23.53 10.57 8.31
CA ALA A 282 -22.10 10.82 8.25
C ALA A 282 -21.49 11.00 9.66
N ILE A 283 -22.13 11.80 10.52
CA ILE A 283 -21.72 12.02 11.91
C ILE A 283 -21.60 10.67 12.64
N ARG A 284 -22.67 9.85 12.62
CA ARG A 284 -22.67 8.55 13.30
C ARG A 284 -21.54 7.63 12.81
N ALA A 285 -21.26 7.65 11.52
CA ALA A 285 -20.19 6.83 10.95
C ALA A 285 -18.78 7.41 11.28
N PHE A 286 -18.60 8.75 11.24
CA PHE A 286 -17.33 9.37 11.66
C PHE A 286 -17.06 9.17 13.16
N GLU A 287 -18.08 9.29 14.03
CA GLU A 287 -17.94 8.96 15.46
C GLU A 287 -17.47 7.50 15.65
N LYS A 288 -17.96 6.56 14.84
CA LYS A 288 -17.45 5.19 14.87
C LYS A 288 -16.00 5.12 14.39
N ALA A 289 -15.63 5.80 13.32
CA ALA A 289 -14.25 5.82 12.83
C ALA A 289 -13.29 6.35 13.91
N THR A 290 -13.65 7.44 14.63
CA THR A 290 -12.82 7.99 15.72
C THR A 290 -12.67 7.03 16.90
N THR A 291 -13.59 6.07 17.13
CA THR A 291 -13.38 5.06 18.18
C THR A 291 -12.28 4.06 17.84
N TYR A 292 -12.01 3.82 16.55
CA TYR A 292 -10.92 2.94 16.09
C TYR A 292 -9.59 3.65 16.01
N SER A 293 -9.57 4.92 15.58
CA SER A 293 -8.37 5.74 15.43
C SER A 293 -8.56 7.11 16.09
N PRO A 294 -8.59 7.18 17.45
CA PRO A 294 -8.95 8.40 18.19
C PRO A 294 -7.97 9.55 18.01
N ASN A 295 -6.74 9.27 17.59
CA ASN A 295 -5.68 10.28 17.43
C ASN A 295 -5.44 10.66 15.95
N ASP A 296 -6.33 10.28 15.03
CA ASP A 296 -6.23 10.69 13.63
C ASP A 296 -6.88 12.06 13.42
N PRO A 297 -6.09 13.12 13.12
CA PRO A 297 -6.62 14.48 12.98
C PRO A 297 -7.58 14.62 11.79
N LEU A 298 -7.42 13.81 10.71
CA LEU A 298 -8.30 13.87 9.56
C LEU A 298 -9.72 13.38 9.89
N LEU A 299 -9.85 12.35 10.73
CA LEU A 299 -11.16 11.89 11.18
C LEU A 299 -11.89 12.95 12.01
N TRP A 300 -11.16 13.68 12.84
CA TRP A 300 -11.74 14.78 13.62
C TRP A 300 -12.10 16.00 12.75
N LEU A 301 -11.31 16.33 11.72
CA LEU A 301 -11.68 17.32 10.72
C LEU A 301 -13.00 16.94 10.04
N ASN A 302 -13.09 15.70 9.52
CA ASN A 302 -14.27 15.22 8.81
C ASN A 302 -15.50 15.14 9.71
N LEU A 303 -15.34 14.74 10.96
CA LEU A 303 -16.43 14.77 11.97
C LEU A 303 -16.89 16.21 12.24
N GLY A 304 -15.95 17.14 12.36
CA GLY A 304 -16.23 18.57 12.49
C GLY A 304 -17.02 19.11 11.32
N ASP A 305 -16.65 18.73 10.09
CA ASP A 305 -17.40 19.10 8.88
C ASP A 305 -18.82 18.50 8.89
N GLY A 306 -18.97 17.25 9.31
CA GLY A 306 -20.26 16.62 9.52
C GLY A 306 -21.17 17.44 10.43
N TYR A 307 -20.66 17.81 11.62
CA TYR A 307 -21.40 18.66 12.55
C TYR A 307 -21.65 20.08 12.03
N TYR A 308 -20.69 20.66 11.31
CA TYR A 308 -20.81 22.01 10.77
C TYR A 308 -21.98 22.14 9.77
N TRP A 309 -22.18 21.12 8.93
CA TRP A 309 -23.22 21.12 7.91
C TRP A 309 -24.55 20.49 8.36
N ALA A 310 -24.58 19.70 9.43
CA ALA A 310 -25.79 19.12 9.97
C ALA A 310 -26.65 20.18 10.69
N ALA A 311 -27.95 20.18 10.40
CA ALA A 311 -28.90 21.07 11.06
C ALA A 311 -28.96 20.80 12.56
N GLY A 312 -28.75 21.83 13.38
CA GLY A 312 -28.80 21.74 14.84
C GLY A 312 -27.50 21.27 15.54
N HIS A 313 -26.48 20.83 14.78
CA HIS A 313 -25.22 20.30 15.33
C HIS A 313 -24.04 21.25 15.24
N ARG A 314 -24.22 22.44 14.68
CA ARG A 314 -23.10 23.39 14.42
C ARG A 314 -22.28 23.75 15.65
N LYS A 315 -22.85 23.71 16.85
CA LYS A 315 -22.14 23.94 18.12
C LYS A 315 -21.15 22.83 18.46
N ASP A 316 -21.39 21.62 17.95
CA ASP A 316 -20.57 20.44 18.22
C ASP A 316 -19.35 20.37 17.28
N ALA A 317 -19.30 21.21 16.23
CA ALA A 317 -18.19 21.27 15.28
C ALA A 317 -16.90 21.79 15.89
N SER A 318 -16.95 22.88 16.71
CA SER A 318 -15.76 23.48 17.33
C SER A 318 -14.94 22.47 18.16
N PRO A 319 -15.53 21.69 19.07
CA PRO A 319 -14.79 20.66 19.80
C PRO A 319 -14.08 19.64 18.89
N ALA A 320 -14.72 19.21 17.79
CA ALA A 320 -14.12 18.29 16.86
C ALA A 320 -12.90 18.92 16.13
N TYR A 321 -13.01 20.16 15.68
CA TYR A 321 -11.86 20.88 15.10
C TYR A 321 -10.74 21.16 16.13
N GLU A 322 -11.07 21.36 17.41
CA GLU A 322 -10.06 21.48 18.47
C GLU A 322 -9.28 20.19 18.68
N HIS A 323 -9.94 19.02 18.66
CA HIS A 323 -9.26 17.72 18.66
C HIS A 323 -8.39 17.53 17.42
N CYS A 324 -8.88 17.92 16.23
CA CYS A 324 -8.05 17.92 15.02
C CYS A 324 -6.76 18.73 15.23
N VAL A 325 -6.85 19.97 15.75
CA VAL A 325 -5.68 20.83 16.02
C VAL A 325 -4.75 20.19 17.04
N GLU A 326 -5.27 19.61 18.10
CA GLU A 326 -4.48 18.92 19.12
C GLU A 326 -3.67 17.78 18.53
N PHE A 327 -4.32 16.82 17.87
CA PHE A 327 -3.65 15.62 17.35
C PHE A 327 -2.73 15.92 16.18
N ALA A 328 -3.12 16.82 15.26
CA ALA A 328 -2.22 17.25 14.18
C ALA A 328 -0.96 17.92 14.74
N SER A 329 -1.10 18.77 15.75
CA SER A 329 0.04 19.44 16.39
C SER A 329 0.97 18.46 17.09
N GLN A 330 0.44 17.46 17.81
CA GLN A 330 1.22 16.40 18.45
C GLN A 330 2.02 15.58 17.42
N GLN A 331 1.39 15.20 16.30
CA GLN A 331 2.07 14.43 15.26
C GLN A 331 3.13 15.26 14.53
N LEU A 332 2.90 16.57 14.34
CA LEU A 332 3.88 17.49 13.75
C LEU A 332 5.09 17.76 14.65
N GLN A 333 5.01 17.49 15.97
CA GLN A 333 6.20 17.49 16.84
C GLN A 333 7.16 16.36 16.51
N GLN A 334 6.65 15.22 16.04
CA GLN A 334 7.47 14.07 15.62
C GLN A 334 8.01 14.23 14.20
N ASN A 335 7.19 14.77 13.28
CA ASN A 335 7.56 15.08 11.91
C ASN A 335 7.04 16.46 11.50
N SER A 336 7.84 17.50 11.73
CA SER A 336 7.46 18.89 11.47
C SER A 336 7.27 19.25 9.99
N ASN A 337 7.73 18.37 9.05
CA ASN A 337 7.69 18.56 7.60
C ASN A 337 6.64 17.70 6.90
N ASP A 338 5.64 17.19 7.62
CA ASP A 338 4.51 16.48 7.07
C ASP A 338 3.52 17.48 6.43
N SER A 339 3.58 17.64 5.11
CA SER A 339 2.74 18.58 4.37
C SER A 339 1.26 18.27 4.50
N THR A 340 0.88 17.00 4.51
CA THR A 340 -0.51 16.56 4.64
C THR A 340 -1.10 16.97 5.99
N LYS A 341 -0.38 16.71 7.08
CA LYS A 341 -0.81 17.12 8.43
C LYS A 341 -0.85 18.64 8.60
N LEU A 342 0.08 19.36 7.94
CA LEU A 342 0.04 20.83 7.93
C LEU A 342 -1.19 21.33 7.15
N GLY A 343 -1.60 20.70 6.06
CA GLY A 343 -2.82 21.03 5.32
C GLY A 343 -4.05 20.86 6.19
N VAL A 344 -4.23 19.68 6.78
CA VAL A 344 -5.34 19.38 7.72
C VAL A 344 -5.37 20.37 8.87
N LEU A 345 -4.22 20.67 9.51
CA LEU A 345 -4.14 21.63 10.60
C LEU A 345 -4.55 23.04 10.17
N ALA A 346 -4.16 23.46 8.96
CA ALA A 346 -4.55 24.76 8.43
C ALA A 346 -6.06 24.87 8.22
N VAL A 347 -6.71 23.84 7.69
CA VAL A 347 -8.17 23.79 7.55
C VAL A 347 -8.85 23.83 8.91
N CYS A 348 -8.41 23.04 9.91
CA CYS A 348 -9.00 23.06 11.25
C CYS A 348 -8.87 24.45 11.91
N HIS A 349 -7.74 25.13 11.75
CA HIS A 349 -7.61 26.52 12.20
C HIS A 349 -8.54 27.49 11.46
N ALA A 350 -8.75 27.30 10.16
CA ALA A 350 -9.68 28.12 9.38
C ALA A 350 -11.11 27.94 9.88
N MET A 351 -11.55 26.70 10.10
CA MET A 351 -12.89 26.38 10.60
C MET A 351 -13.13 26.92 12.02
N LEU A 352 -12.07 27.09 12.84
CA LEU A 352 -12.10 27.76 14.13
C LEU A 352 -11.96 29.30 14.03
N GLY A 353 -11.93 29.88 12.83
CA GLY A 353 -11.81 31.32 12.61
C GLY A 353 -10.43 31.92 12.89
N LYS A 354 -9.39 31.09 13.08
CA LYS A 354 -8.02 31.51 13.41
C LYS A 354 -7.22 31.83 12.13
N ARG A 355 -7.59 32.93 11.44
CA ARG A 355 -7.09 33.30 10.11
C ARG A 355 -5.56 33.27 10.01
N ASP A 356 -4.86 34.03 10.84
CA ASP A 356 -3.40 34.23 10.72
C ASP A 356 -2.62 32.92 10.90
N VAL A 357 -3.03 32.12 11.89
CA VAL A 357 -2.41 30.82 12.15
C VAL A 357 -2.70 29.83 11.02
N SER A 358 -3.93 29.85 10.49
CA SER A 358 -4.32 29.00 9.36
C SER A 358 -3.46 29.30 8.15
N PHE A 359 -3.34 30.57 7.72
CA PHE A 359 -2.52 30.92 6.56
C PHE A 359 -1.02 30.69 6.78
N ALA A 360 -0.49 30.93 7.99
CA ALA A 360 0.89 30.62 8.30
C ALA A 360 1.19 29.10 8.18
N THR A 361 0.29 28.26 8.67
CA THR A 361 0.40 26.81 8.57
C THR A 361 0.25 26.32 7.14
N LEU A 362 -0.74 26.84 6.39
CA LEU A 362 -0.96 26.54 4.99
C LEU A 362 0.26 26.87 4.12
N ASN A 363 0.86 28.05 4.32
CA ASN A 363 2.05 28.47 3.59
C ASN A 363 3.25 27.53 3.83
N ARG A 364 3.32 26.87 4.99
CA ARG A 364 4.32 25.84 5.25
C ARG A 364 4.02 24.58 4.44
N ALA A 365 2.76 24.11 4.41
CA ALA A 365 2.34 22.96 3.62
C ALA A 365 2.63 23.15 2.14
N LEU A 366 2.23 24.30 1.56
CA LEU A 366 2.45 24.64 0.16
C LEU A 366 3.94 24.78 -0.22
N ARG A 367 4.83 25.19 0.70
CA ARG A 367 6.27 25.19 0.41
C ARG A 367 6.87 23.79 0.35
N LEU A 368 6.34 22.85 1.14
CA LEU A 368 6.81 21.46 1.17
C LEU A 368 6.29 20.66 -0.03
N ALA A 369 5.06 20.92 -0.43
CA ALA A 369 4.38 20.18 -1.51
C ALA A 369 3.56 21.13 -2.42
N PRO A 370 4.23 21.96 -3.24
CA PRO A 370 3.58 23.02 -4.02
C PRO A 370 2.67 22.51 -5.14
N GLU A 371 2.89 21.28 -5.61
CA GLU A 371 2.15 20.66 -6.70
C GLU A 371 1.20 19.54 -6.22
N ASP A 372 1.10 19.30 -4.90
CA ASP A 372 0.21 18.30 -4.35
C ASP A 372 -1.26 18.76 -4.43
N PRO A 373 -2.12 18.04 -5.18
CA PRO A 373 -3.50 18.45 -5.37
C PRO A 373 -4.33 18.43 -4.08
N SER A 374 -3.98 17.60 -3.10
CA SER A 374 -4.67 17.54 -1.81
C SER A 374 -4.36 18.79 -0.98
N ILE A 375 -3.09 19.22 -0.97
CA ILE A 375 -2.69 20.46 -0.28
C ILE A 375 -3.29 21.70 -0.96
N MET A 376 -3.41 21.69 -2.28
CA MET A 376 -4.10 22.76 -3.01
C MET A 376 -5.60 22.79 -2.69
N PHE A 377 -6.21 21.61 -2.49
CA PHE A 377 -7.62 21.52 -2.09
C PHE A 377 -7.82 22.06 -0.66
N ASP A 378 -6.95 21.67 0.28
CA ASP A 378 -6.94 22.23 1.64
C ASP A 378 -6.78 23.77 1.61
N ALA A 379 -5.91 24.26 0.71
CA ALA A 379 -5.74 25.69 0.52
C ALA A 379 -7.04 26.35 0.01
N ALA A 380 -7.73 25.74 -0.93
CA ALA A 380 -9.01 26.26 -1.43
C ALA A 380 -10.07 26.30 -0.32
N LEU A 381 -10.09 25.29 0.59
CA LEU A 381 -10.97 25.28 1.76
C LEU A 381 -10.64 26.43 2.74
N VAL A 382 -9.34 26.67 2.98
CA VAL A 382 -8.92 27.80 3.83
C VAL A 382 -9.33 29.14 3.19
N HIS A 383 -9.08 29.35 1.90
CA HIS A 383 -9.42 30.61 1.22
C HIS A 383 -10.93 30.87 1.20
N ILE A 384 -11.75 29.86 0.85
CA ILE A 384 -13.21 30.02 0.82
C ILE A 384 -13.80 30.31 2.20
N GLN A 385 -13.21 29.77 3.28
CA GLN A 385 -13.64 30.02 4.66
C GLN A 385 -13.47 31.50 5.06
N PHE A 386 -12.58 32.22 4.41
CA PHE A 386 -12.34 33.65 4.65
C PHE A 386 -12.81 34.55 3.49
N ASP A 387 -13.76 34.05 2.67
CA ASP A 387 -14.40 34.77 1.57
C ASP A 387 -13.43 35.19 0.43
N ASP A 388 -12.27 34.55 0.33
CA ASP A 388 -11.27 34.78 -0.72
C ASP A 388 -11.60 33.95 -1.96
N ARG A 389 -12.61 34.40 -2.71
CA ARG A 389 -13.19 33.69 -3.83
C ARG A 389 -12.22 33.52 -5.02
N ASP A 390 -11.43 34.55 -5.34
CA ASP A 390 -10.54 34.51 -6.51
C ASP A 390 -9.40 33.50 -6.32
N ASP A 391 -8.76 33.49 -5.14
CA ASP A 391 -7.74 32.51 -4.82
C ASP A 391 -8.31 31.09 -4.70
N THR A 392 -9.52 30.93 -4.16
CA THR A 392 -10.23 29.64 -4.13
C THR A 392 -10.38 29.07 -5.54
N LEU A 393 -10.93 29.85 -6.47
CA LEU A 393 -11.13 29.41 -7.88
C LEU A 393 -9.80 29.07 -8.56
N ARG A 394 -8.76 29.89 -8.34
CA ARG A 394 -7.41 29.64 -8.87
C ARG A 394 -6.81 28.33 -8.34
N LEU A 395 -6.97 28.05 -7.06
CA LEU A 395 -6.48 26.83 -6.42
C LEU A 395 -7.26 25.60 -6.90
N LEU A 396 -8.59 25.66 -6.96
CA LEU A 396 -9.42 24.56 -7.49
C LEU A 396 -9.08 24.24 -8.95
N ALA A 397 -8.79 25.25 -9.78
CA ALA A 397 -8.35 25.04 -11.15
C ALA A 397 -7.01 24.26 -11.19
N LYS A 398 -6.05 24.62 -10.32
CA LYS A 398 -4.79 23.88 -10.19
C LYS A 398 -5.00 22.46 -9.66
N CYS A 399 -5.87 22.26 -8.66
CA CYS A 399 -6.24 20.92 -8.17
C CYS A 399 -6.70 20.04 -9.32
N ARG A 400 -7.59 20.55 -10.16
CA ARG A 400 -8.16 19.82 -11.29
C ARG A 400 -7.10 19.40 -12.31
N VAL A 401 -6.20 20.32 -12.68
CA VAL A 401 -5.08 20.06 -13.59
C VAL A 401 -4.13 18.99 -13.02
N ASN A 402 -3.93 18.98 -11.69
CA ASN A 402 -3.08 18.02 -11.00
C ASN A 402 -3.82 16.71 -10.60
N GLY A 403 -5.01 16.47 -11.15
CA GLY A 403 -5.71 15.20 -11.04
C GLY A 403 -6.57 15.03 -9.79
N PHE A 404 -6.89 16.12 -9.05
CA PHE A 404 -7.84 16.01 -7.94
C PHE A 404 -9.24 15.64 -8.45
N PRO A 405 -9.98 14.74 -7.78
CA PRO A 405 -11.28 14.25 -8.23
C PRO A 405 -12.29 15.38 -8.42
N GLN A 406 -12.84 15.48 -9.63
CA GLN A 406 -13.79 16.52 -9.99
C GLN A 406 -15.07 16.46 -9.16
N ALA A 407 -15.57 15.25 -8.87
CA ALA A 407 -16.76 15.08 -8.08
C ALA A 407 -16.61 15.68 -6.67
N LYS A 408 -15.45 15.50 -6.04
CA LYS A 408 -15.16 16.12 -4.74
C LYS A 408 -15.15 17.65 -4.81
N ILE A 409 -14.59 18.24 -5.86
CA ILE A 409 -14.62 19.69 -6.05
C ILE A 409 -16.07 20.19 -6.24
N ARG A 410 -16.85 19.49 -7.07
CA ARG A 410 -18.24 19.84 -7.36
C ARG A 410 -19.13 19.75 -6.12
N ASP A 411 -19.01 18.66 -5.37
CA ASP A 411 -20.00 18.28 -4.37
C ASP A 411 -19.61 18.69 -2.95
N TYR A 412 -18.38 19.26 -2.74
CA TYR A 412 -17.97 19.70 -1.40
C TYR A 412 -18.82 20.91 -0.96
N PRO A 413 -19.51 20.83 0.19
CA PRO A 413 -20.50 21.84 0.58
C PRO A 413 -19.97 23.26 0.70
N ASN A 414 -18.69 23.43 1.07
CA ASN A 414 -18.05 24.75 1.17
C ASN A 414 -17.99 25.51 -0.15
N PHE A 415 -18.09 24.82 -1.30
CA PHE A 415 -18.06 25.44 -2.63
C PHE A 415 -19.44 25.68 -3.23
N GLN A 416 -20.54 25.42 -2.51
CA GLN A 416 -21.90 25.63 -3.02
C GLN A 416 -22.14 27.07 -3.49
N THR A 417 -21.56 28.05 -2.81
CA THR A 417 -21.64 29.47 -3.21
C THR A 417 -20.94 29.78 -4.51
N LEU A 418 -20.06 28.89 -5.00
CA LEU A 418 -19.35 29.03 -6.26
C LEU A 418 -20.13 28.44 -7.44
N HIS A 419 -21.17 27.63 -7.21
CA HIS A 419 -21.90 26.94 -8.29
C HIS A 419 -22.53 27.88 -9.33
N SER A 420 -22.87 29.11 -8.97
CA SER A 420 -23.35 30.12 -9.90
C SER A 420 -22.23 30.89 -10.62
N ASP A 421 -20.98 30.67 -10.29
CA ASP A 421 -19.84 31.35 -10.87
C ASP A 421 -19.45 30.74 -12.23
N PRO A 422 -19.40 31.53 -13.33
CA PRO A 422 -19.01 31.02 -14.64
C PRO A 422 -17.61 30.38 -14.66
N LYS A 423 -16.64 30.89 -13.85
CA LYS A 423 -15.29 30.31 -13.77
C LYS A 423 -15.33 28.93 -13.11
N PHE A 424 -16.15 28.76 -12.08
CA PHE A 424 -16.34 27.45 -11.43
C PHE A 424 -17.00 26.46 -12.38
N GLN A 425 -18.03 26.88 -13.11
CA GLN A 425 -18.69 26.05 -14.12
C GLN A 425 -17.73 25.64 -15.25
N GLN A 426 -16.90 26.57 -15.71
CA GLN A 426 -15.87 26.29 -16.72
C GLN A 426 -14.82 25.27 -16.18
N LEU A 427 -14.42 25.40 -14.92
CA LEU A 427 -13.51 24.45 -14.26
C LEU A 427 -14.09 23.03 -14.23
N LEU A 428 -15.38 22.89 -13.97
CA LEU A 428 -16.05 21.59 -13.96
C LEU A 428 -16.27 21.00 -15.37
N GLN A 429 -16.21 21.80 -16.43
CA GLN A 429 -16.33 21.35 -17.82
C GLN A 429 -15.00 21.03 -18.48
N ALA A 430 -13.88 21.51 -17.95
CA ALA A 430 -12.55 21.21 -18.44
C ALA A 430 -12.24 19.70 -18.28
N GLN A 431 -11.86 19.07 -19.41
CA GLN A 431 -11.46 17.65 -19.45
C GLN A 431 -10.03 17.45 -18.94
#